data_77c1c30ab64bff2b716a71dbaa2a11c2
#
_entry.id   77c1c30ab64bff2b716a71dbaa2a11c2
#
_cell.length_a   1.000
_cell.length_b   1.000
_cell.length_c   1.000
_cell.angle_alpha   90.00
_cell.angle_beta   90.00
_cell.angle_gamma   90.00
#
_symmetry.space_group_name_H-M   'P 1'
#
loop_
_entity.id
_entity.type
_entity.pdbx_description
1 polymer ?
#
loop_
_entity_poly.entity_id
_entity_poly.type
_entity_poly.pdbx_seq_one_letter_code
_entity_poly.pdbx_strand_id
1 'polypeptide(L)'
;YETWLATSDDLLRWKSLGRLLSFKNGTWDQSQRGGFPALPDMTWGGSYELQTWKGKYWMTYIGGENSGYEKGPLSIGLAWTSKKNIGKALEWESAVNPILSIKDKDAQWFENLTQYKSTIYWDRKKTLGEPFVMYYNAGGIHPETKLKGERISIATSKDMKKWTRYPGNPVFGHEIQGMITGDAQIQQIGDLYVMFRTLRT
;
A
#
# COMPACT_ATOMS: atom_id res chain seq x y z
N TYR A 1 -5.99 -12.24 -7.13
CA TYR A 1 -6.41 -11.25 -8.15
C TYR A 1 -5.22 -10.45 -8.69
N GLU A 2 -5.40 -9.71 -9.79
CA GLU A 2 -4.36 -9.07 -10.58
C GLU A 2 -4.64 -7.57 -10.70
N THR A 3 -3.61 -6.79 -11.08
CA THR A 3 -3.76 -5.37 -11.39
C THR A 3 -3.91 -5.16 -12.88
N TRP A 4 -4.94 -4.44 -13.27
CA TRP A 4 -5.23 -4.05 -14.65
C TRP A 4 -5.16 -2.54 -14.81
N LEU A 5 -4.82 -2.07 -16.02
CA LEU A 5 -4.77 -0.67 -16.39
C LEU A 5 -5.88 -0.35 -17.39
N ALA A 6 -6.54 0.77 -17.18
CA ALA A 6 -7.45 1.37 -18.14
C ALA A 6 -7.21 2.87 -18.22
N THR A 7 -7.54 3.48 -19.35
CA THR A 7 -7.46 4.92 -19.59
C THR A 7 -8.78 5.47 -20.09
N SER A 8 -9.01 6.75 -19.84
CA SER A 8 -10.17 7.49 -20.33
C SER A 8 -9.78 8.94 -20.57
N ASP A 9 -10.38 9.57 -21.57
CA ASP A 9 -10.25 11.00 -21.86
C ASP A 9 -11.43 11.82 -21.31
N ASP A 10 -12.52 11.15 -20.90
CA ASP A 10 -13.79 11.81 -20.48
C ASP A 10 -14.34 11.30 -19.14
N LEU A 11 -13.61 10.41 -18.45
CA LEU A 11 -14.02 9.71 -17.22
C LEU A 11 -15.26 8.80 -17.36
N LEU A 12 -15.83 8.69 -18.54
CA LEU A 12 -17.05 7.92 -18.79
C LEU A 12 -16.73 6.65 -19.60
N ARG A 13 -15.89 6.77 -20.61
CA ARG A 13 -15.53 5.68 -21.52
C ARG A 13 -14.11 5.22 -21.22
N TRP A 14 -14.00 4.02 -20.69
CA TRP A 14 -12.73 3.45 -20.28
C TRP A 14 -12.23 2.40 -21.28
N LYS A 15 -10.99 2.57 -21.73
CA LYS A 15 -10.28 1.62 -22.57
C LYS A 15 -9.33 0.80 -21.72
N SER A 16 -9.58 -0.53 -21.64
CA SER A 16 -8.65 -1.45 -20.99
C SER A 16 -7.38 -1.58 -21.83
N LEU A 17 -6.22 -1.40 -21.18
CA LEU A 17 -4.90 -1.54 -21.81
C LEU A 17 -4.27 -2.90 -21.52
N GLY A 18 -4.69 -3.58 -20.45
CA GLY A 18 -4.23 -4.90 -20.07
C GLY A 18 -3.73 -4.99 -18.64
N ARG A 19 -3.08 -6.11 -18.33
CA ARG A 19 -2.59 -6.42 -16.99
C ARG A 19 -1.24 -5.76 -16.72
N LEU A 20 -1.09 -5.15 -15.55
CA LEU A 20 0.17 -4.62 -15.04
C LEU A 20 0.92 -5.64 -14.19
N LEU A 21 0.19 -6.33 -13.31
CA LEU A 21 0.73 -7.38 -12.43
C LEU A 21 -0.13 -8.63 -12.57
N SER A 22 0.44 -9.66 -13.16
CA SER A 22 -0.21 -10.98 -13.37
C SER A 22 0.21 -11.97 -12.30
N PHE A 23 -0.54 -13.04 -12.15
CA PHE A 23 -0.16 -14.20 -11.34
C PHE A 23 1.27 -14.67 -11.66
N LYS A 24 1.98 -15.11 -10.64
CA LYS A 24 3.38 -15.52 -10.75
C LYS A 24 3.63 -16.78 -9.92
N ASN A 25 3.45 -17.93 -10.54
CA ASN A 25 3.60 -19.23 -9.88
C ASN A 25 4.96 -19.40 -9.19
N GLY A 26 4.95 -20.06 -8.05
CA GLY A 26 6.14 -20.35 -7.25
C GLY A 26 6.73 -19.15 -6.50
N THR A 27 5.97 -18.08 -6.36
CA THR A 27 6.38 -16.90 -5.57
C THR A 27 5.42 -16.65 -4.41
N TRP A 28 5.87 -15.85 -3.43
CA TRP A 28 5.09 -15.48 -2.25
C TRP A 28 3.79 -14.72 -2.58
N ASP A 29 3.69 -14.14 -3.78
CA ASP A 29 2.59 -13.34 -4.28
C ASP A 29 1.85 -13.99 -5.46
N GLN A 30 1.95 -15.32 -5.57
CA GLN A 30 1.53 -16.07 -6.77
C GLN A 30 0.05 -15.91 -7.13
N SER A 31 -0.85 -15.71 -6.17
CA SER A 31 -2.30 -15.70 -6.38
C SER A 31 -2.96 -14.34 -6.14
N GLN A 32 -2.24 -13.39 -5.56
CA GLN A 32 -2.76 -12.05 -5.30
C GLN A 32 -1.68 -11.01 -5.57
N ARG A 33 -1.96 -10.11 -6.51
CA ARG A 33 -1.09 -9.01 -6.94
C ARG A 33 -1.92 -7.76 -7.24
N GLY A 34 -2.67 -7.28 -6.24
CA GLY A 34 -3.56 -6.11 -6.32
C GLY A 34 -2.82 -4.82 -6.03
N GLY A 35 -2.61 -3.96 -7.03
CA GLY A 35 -1.76 -2.78 -6.95
C GLY A 35 -2.47 -1.49 -6.56
N PHE A 36 -1.72 -0.62 -5.86
CA PHE A 36 -2.10 0.73 -5.47
C PHE A 36 -1.00 1.71 -5.90
N PRO A 37 -1.31 2.74 -6.72
CA PRO A 37 -0.33 3.72 -7.15
C PRO A 37 0.35 4.39 -5.96
N ALA A 38 1.67 4.61 -6.07
CA ALA A 38 2.46 5.30 -5.07
C ALA A 38 2.82 6.72 -5.53
N LEU A 39 3.12 7.59 -4.58
CA LEU A 39 3.53 8.98 -4.78
C LEU A 39 2.47 9.86 -5.47
N PRO A 40 1.16 9.77 -5.09
CA PRO A 40 0.24 10.80 -5.52
C PRO A 40 0.64 12.15 -4.91
N ASP A 41 0.37 13.24 -5.63
CA ASP A 41 0.44 14.56 -5.01
C ASP A 41 -0.65 14.66 -3.95
N MET A 42 -0.26 14.74 -2.68
CA MET A 42 -1.20 14.81 -1.56
C MET A 42 -1.64 16.24 -1.21
N THR A 43 -1.16 17.23 -1.94
CA THR A 43 -1.51 18.63 -1.69
C THR A 43 -2.97 18.88 -2.07
N TRP A 44 -3.78 19.34 -1.12
CA TRP A 44 -5.16 19.71 -1.39
C TRP A 44 -5.23 20.87 -2.39
N GLY A 45 -5.98 20.69 -3.49
CA GLY A 45 -6.00 21.65 -4.59
C GLY A 45 -4.74 21.63 -5.47
N GLY A 46 -3.84 20.67 -5.27
CA GLY A 46 -2.67 20.42 -6.11
C GLY A 46 -3.00 19.71 -7.42
N SER A 47 -1.97 19.18 -8.08
CA SER A 47 -2.13 18.51 -9.38
C SER A 47 -2.80 17.14 -9.28
N TYR A 48 -2.73 16.47 -8.13
CA TYR A 48 -3.14 15.07 -7.90
C TYR A 48 -2.44 14.06 -8.83
N GLU A 49 -1.39 14.48 -9.54
CA GLU A 49 -0.63 13.62 -10.43
C GLU A 49 0.26 12.64 -9.67
N LEU A 50 0.48 11.48 -10.26
CA LEU A 50 1.50 10.55 -9.76
C LEU A 50 2.89 11.11 -10.04
N GLN A 51 3.69 11.27 -8.99
CA GLN A 51 5.05 11.74 -9.08
C GLN A 51 6.00 10.60 -9.44
N THR A 52 7.07 10.94 -10.17
CA THR A 52 8.14 9.98 -10.43
C THR A 52 9.31 10.18 -9.46
N TRP A 53 9.93 9.08 -9.05
CA TRP A 53 11.18 9.11 -8.31
C TRP A 53 12.23 8.26 -9.02
N LYS A 54 13.41 8.83 -9.23
CA LYS A 54 14.48 8.23 -10.05
C LYS A 54 14.00 7.81 -11.45
N GLY A 55 13.16 8.65 -12.07
CA GLY A 55 12.64 8.42 -13.42
C GLY A 55 11.65 7.25 -13.54
N LYS A 56 11.11 6.75 -12.44
CA LYS A 56 10.15 5.64 -12.40
C LYS A 56 8.87 6.06 -11.74
N TYR A 57 7.74 5.49 -12.20
CA TYR A 57 6.50 5.38 -11.44
C TYR A 57 6.57 4.17 -10.53
N TRP A 58 5.93 4.26 -9.39
CA TRP A 58 5.95 3.25 -8.34
C TRP A 58 4.54 2.82 -7.95
N MET A 59 4.44 1.61 -7.45
CA MET A 59 3.20 0.99 -7.01
C MET A 59 3.50 0.06 -5.84
N THR A 60 2.71 0.12 -4.78
CA THR A 60 2.62 -0.99 -3.83
C THR A 60 1.59 -1.98 -4.32
N TYR A 61 1.68 -3.23 -3.89
CA TYR A 61 0.63 -4.20 -4.16
C TYR A 61 0.45 -5.17 -3.00
N ILE A 62 -0.77 -5.65 -2.86
CA ILE A 62 -1.09 -6.76 -1.97
C ILE A 62 -0.54 -8.02 -2.60
N GLY A 63 0.29 -8.78 -1.88
CA GLY A 63 0.79 -10.07 -2.31
C GLY A 63 0.35 -11.20 -1.39
N GLY A 64 0.00 -12.35 -1.98
CA GLY A 64 -0.40 -13.51 -1.23
C GLY A 64 -0.42 -14.81 -2.06
N GLU A 65 -0.15 -15.92 -1.38
CA GLU A 65 -0.12 -17.27 -1.98
C GLU A 65 -1.51 -17.85 -2.20
N ASN A 66 -2.49 -17.48 -1.37
CA ASN A 66 -3.83 -18.05 -1.39
C ASN A 66 -4.73 -17.36 -2.41
N SER A 67 -5.49 -18.15 -3.17
CA SER A 67 -6.52 -17.63 -4.06
C SER A 67 -7.73 -17.10 -3.28
N GLY A 68 -8.35 -16.05 -3.78
CA GLY A 68 -9.52 -15.41 -3.20
C GLY A 68 -9.31 -13.91 -2.96
N TYR A 69 -10.40 -13.20 -2.70
CA TYR A 69 -10.36 -11.76 -2.44
C TYR A 69 -9.76 -11.50 -1.06
N GLU A 70 -8.61 -10.84 -1.04
CA GLU A 70 -7.88 -10.46 0.18
C GLU A 70 -7.71 -11.63 1.20
N LYS A 71 -7.61 -12.86 0.69
CA LYS A 71 -7.46 -14.04 1.53
C LYS A 71 -6.03 -14.12 2.07
N GLY A 72 -5.90 -13.92 3.36
CA GLY A 72 -4.59 -13.96 4.04
C GLY A 72 -3.91 -15.34 4.03
N PRO A 73 -2.63 -15.40 4.35
CA PRO A 73 -1.79 -14.28 4.79
C PRO A 73 -1.41 -13.32 3.65
N LEU A 74 -1.32 -12.02 3.96
CA LEU A 74 -0.99 -10.99 2.99
C LEU A 74 0.22 -10.15 3.42
N SER A 75 1.04 -9.80 2.46
CA SER A 75 2.21 -8.93 2.63
C SER A 75 2.24 -7.86 1.54
N ILE A 76 3.06 -6.83 1.70
CA ILE A 76 3.15 -5.70 0.77
C ILE A 76 4.33 -5.89 -0.16
N GLY A 77 4.06 -5.87 -1.47
CA GLY A 77 5.06 -5.85 -2.52
C GLY A 77 5.29 -4.45 -3.08
N LEU A 78 6.34 -4.32 -3.89
CA LEU A 78 6.70 -3.09 -4.60
C LEU A 78 6.92 -3.38 -6.08
N ALA A 79 6.32 -2.56 -6.94
CA ALA A 79 6.52 -2.61 -8.37
C ALA A 79 6.87 -1.23 -8.93
N TRP A 80 7.48 -1.19 -10.11
CA TRP A 80 7.86 0.05 -10.78
C TRP A 80 7.91 -0.09 -12.29
N THR A 81 7.78 1.05 -12.99
CA THR A 81 7.98 1.15 -14.43
C THR A 81 8.62 2.49 -14.80
N SER A 82 9.30 2.57 -15.95
CA SER A 82 9.81 3.84 -16.45
C SER A 82 8.67 4.73 -16.94
N LYS A 83 8.86 6.07 -16.90
CA LYS A 83 7.84 7.04 -17.31
C LYS A 83 7.23 6.75 -18.69
N LYS A 84 8.05 6.38 -19.68
CA LYS A 84 7.59 6.06 -21.04
C LYS A 84 6.74 4.80 -21.15
N ASN A 85 6.73 3.95 -20.11
CA ASN A 85 6.05 2.65 -20.12
C ASN A 85 4.74 2.66 -19.30
N ILE A 86 4.36 3.78 -18.68
CA ILE A 86 3.20 3.83 -17.76
C ILE A 86 1.91 3.33 -18.40
N GLY A 87 1.70 3.60 -19.68
CA GLY A 87 0.52 3.16 -20.43
C GLY A 87 0.65 1.79 -21.09
N LYS A 88 1.73 1.02 -20.84
CA LYS A 88 1.94 -0.29 -21.44
C LYS A 88 1.68 -1.39 -20.40
N ALA A 89 0.80 -2.32 -20.77
CA ALA A 89 0.53 -3.49 -19.93
C ALA A 89 1.74 -4.40 -19.81
N LEU A 90 1.91 -5.03 -18.64
CA LEU A 90 2.94 -6.03 -18.32
C LEU A 90 4.40 -5.52 -18.34
N GLU A 91 4.63 -4.24 -18.52
CA GLU A 91 5.96 -3.64 -18.47
C GLU A 91 6.33 -3.11 -17.06
N TRP A 92 5.76 -3.68 -16.03
CA TRP A 92 6.09 -3.38 -14.63
C TRP A 92 7.02 -4.45 -14.08
N GLU A 93 8.13 -4.01 -13.51
CA GLU A 93 9.02 -4.84 -12.71
C GLU A 93 8.48 -4.92 -11.28
N SER A 94 8.76 -6.00 -10.57
CA SER A 94 8.42 -6.12 -9.15
C SER A 94 9.60 -6.64 -8.33
N ALA A 95 9.64 -6.24 -7.07
CA ALA A 95 10.60 -6.78 -6.11
C ALA A 95 10.39 -8.30 -5.95
N VAL A 96 11.48 -9.03 -5.75
CA VAL A 96 11.45 -10.49 -5.57
C VAL A 96 10.78 -10.87 -4.25
N ASN A 97 11.06 -10.11 -3.21
CA ASN A 97 10.51 -10.31 -1.86
C ASN A 97 9.54 -9.20 -1.48
N PRO A 98 8.62 -9.41 -0.52
CA PRO A 98 7.82 -8.34 0.02
C PRO A 98 8.70 -7.26 0.66
N ILE A 99 8.25 -6.02 0.61
CA ILE A 99 8.93 -4.88 1.27
C ILE A 99 8.52 -4.73 2.74
N LEU A 100 7.36 -5.25 3.10
CA LEU A 100 6.91 -5.52 4.46
C LEU A 100 6.20 -6.87 4.47
N SER A 101 6.54 -7.71 5.44
CA SER A 101 5.98 -9.05 5.59
C SER A 101 5.44 -9.30 6.99
N ILE A 102 4.33 -10.02 7.07
CA ILE A 102 3.83 -10.55 8.34
C ILE A 102 4.82 -11.52 9.01
N LYS A 103 5.81 -12.02 8.25
CA LYS A 103 6.87 -12.92 8.72
C LYS A 103 8.11 -12.19 9.21
N ASP A 104 8.15 -10.85 9.11
CA ASP A 104 9.28 -10.07 9.61
C ASP A 104 9.39 -10.18 11.13
N LYS A 105 10.61 -10.16 11.65
CA LYS A 105 10.86 -10.32 13.10
C LYS A 105 10.26 -9.18 13.95
N ASP A 106 10.09 -8.01 13.37
CA ASP A 106 9.53 -6.81 13.98
C ASP A 106 8.04 -6.63 13.72
N ALA A 107 7.39 -7.59 13.01
CA ALA A 107 5.94 -7.59 12.82
C ALA A 107 5.22 -7.77 14.16
N GLN A 108 4.24 -6.89 14.43
CA GLN A 108 3.51 -6.86 15.67
C GLN A 108 2.24 -7.71 15.58
N TRP A 109 1.62 -8.01 16.72
CA TRP A 109 0.41 -8.83 16.78
C TRP A 109 -0.75 -8.27 15.93
N PHE A 110 -0.86 -6.94 15.79
CA PHE A 110 -1.93 -6.31 15.02
C PHE A 110 -1.72 -6.37 13.50
N GLU A 111 -0.62 -6.94 13.03
CA GLU A 111 -0.29 -7.14 11.61
C GLU A 111 0.14 -8.59 11.29
N ASN A 112 -0.19 -9.54 12.19
CA ASN A 112 0.25 -10.93 12.07
C ASN A 112 -0.58 -11.79 11.07
N LEU A 113 -1.63 -11.22 10.47
CA LEU A 113 -2.44 -11.87 9.42
C LEU A 113 -2.31 -11.19 8.08
N THR A 114 -2.41 -9.87 8.05
CA THR A 114 -2.46 -9.10 6.81
C THR A 114 -1.75 -7.75 6.95
N GLN A 115 -0.99 -7.42 5.91
CA GLN A 115 -0.47 -6.10 5.64
C GLN A 115 -0.89 -5.77 4.21
N TYR A 116 -1.73 -4.77 3.98
CA TYR A 116 -2.36 -4.55 2.69
C TYR A 116 -2.90 -3.12 2.52
N LYS A 117 -3.49 -2.81 1.36
CA LYS A 117 -4.10 -1.50 1.04
C LYS A 117 -3.18 -0.34 1.41
N SER A 118 -1.98 -0.36 0.85
CA SER A 118 -0.93 0.59 1.19
C SER A 118 -0.80 1.70 0.15
N THR A 119 -0.49 2.90 0.61
CA THR A 119 -0.14 4.04 -0.24
C THR A 119 1.12 4.70 0.28
N ILE A 120 2.06 4.98 -0.63
CA ILE A 120 3.30 5.69 -0.31
C ILE A 120 3.13 7.15 -0.69
N TYR A 121 3.45 8.03 0.23
CA TYR A 121 3.50 9.47 0.03
C TYR A 121 4.95 9.97 0.05
N TRP A 122 5.21 11.00 -0.73
CA TRP A 122 6.50 11.68 -0.69
C TRP A 122 6.41 12.89 0.24
N ASP A 123 6.84 12.72 1.47
CA ASP A 123 6.97 13.81 2.43
C ASP A 123 8.27 14.59 2.19
N ARG A 124 8.17 15.70 1.46
CA ARG A 124 9.30 16.59 1.16
C ARG A 124 9.87 17.25 2.42
N LYS A 125 9.06 17.41 3.46
CA LYS A 125 9.46 17.99 4.75
C LYS A 125 10.21 16.99 5.63
N LYS A 126 10.12 15.69 5.32
CA LYS A 126 10.67 14.59 6.12
C LYS A 126 10.20 14.63 7.58
N THR A 127 8.91 14.85 7.78
CA THR A 127 8.29 15.01 9.09
C THR A 127 8.60 13.85 10.05
N LEU A 128 8.75 12.64 9.50
CA LEU A 128 9.15 11.43 10.24
C LEU A 128 10.62 11.04 10.02
N GLY A 129 11.48 11.99 9.60
CA GLY A 129 12.91 11.78 9.38
C GLY A 129 13.28 11.26 7.98
N GLU A 130 12.38 10.57 7.31
CA GLU A 130 12.60 9.97 5.99
C GLU A 130 11.64 10.56 4.94
N PRO A 131 12.04 10.59 3.64
CA PRO A 131 11.23 11.23 2.61
C PRO A 131 10.00 10.43 2.17
N PHE A 132 9.98 9.12 2.37
CA PHE A 132 8.86 8.29 1.96
C PHE A 132 8.14 7.72 3.19
N VAL A 133 6.83 7.93 3.22
CA VAL A 133 5.95 7.46 4.28
C VAL A 133 4.88 6.58 3.65
N MET A 134 4.82 5.33 4.07
CA MET A 134 3.79 4.39 3.65
C MET A 134 2.76 4.23 4.76
N TYR A 135 1.50 4.52 4.46
CA TYR A 135 0.37 4.11 5.28
C TYR A 135 -0.14 2.77 4.79
N TYR A 136 -0.49 1.87 5.69
CA TYR A 136 -1.01 0.56 5.33
C TYR A 136 -2.01 0.04 6.37
N ASN A 137 -2.94 -0.79 5.92
CA ASN A 137 -3.81 -1.54 6.81
C ASN A 137 -3.03 -2.70 7.42
N ALA A 138 -3.12 -2.82 8.74
CA ALA A 138 -2.53 -3.89 9.52
C ALA A 138 -3.63 -4.71 10.19
N GLY A 139 -3.83 -5.95 9.74
CA GLY A 139 -4.83 -6.86 10.28
C GLY A 139 -4.19 -7.97 11.11
N GLY A 140 -4.72 -8.18 12.31
CA GLY A 140 -4.18 -9.18 13.22
C GLY A 140 -5.17 -9.73 14.22
N ILE A 141 -4.74 -10.77 14.95
CA ILE A 141 -5.47 -11.37 16.04
C ILE A 141 -4.80 -10.98 17.35
N HIS A 142 -5.59 -10.36 18.24
CA HIS A 142 -5.09 -9.98 19.56
C HIS A 142 -4.72 -11.23 20.37
N PRO A 143 -3.52 -11.28 21.00
CA PRO A 143 -3.02 -12.50 21.64
C PRO A 143 -3.87 -12.99 22.82
N GLU A 144 -4.52 -12.09 23.55
CA GLU A 144 -5.33 -12.43 24.72
C GLU A 144 -6.81 -12.61 24.36
N THR A 145 -7.44 -11.61 23.73
CA THR A 145 -8.88 -11.62 23.44
C THR A 145 -9.27 -12.52 22.27
N LYS A 146 -8.30 -12.91 21.43
CA LYS A 146 -8.49 -13.66 20.18
C LYS A 146 -9.37 -12.95 19.14
N LEU A 147 -9.71 -11.69 19.36
CA LEU A 147 -10.49 -10.91 18.40
C LEU A 147 -9.60 -10.45 17.24
N LYS A 148 -10.13 -10.58 16.04
CA LYS A 148 -9.51 -10.04 14.82
C LYS A 148 -9.85 -8.55 14.72
N GLY A 149 -8.86 -7.72 14.41
CA GLY A 149 -9.07 -6.30 14.17
C GLY A 149 -8.11 -5.77 13.12
N GLU A 150 -8.43 -4.60 12.58
CA GLU A 150 -7.56 -3.86 11.66
C GLU A 150 -7.23 -2.49 12.20
N ARG A 151 -6.03 -2.04 11.88
CA ARG A 151 -5.46 -0.77 12.30
C ARG A 151 -4.69 -0.13 11.15
N ILE A 152 -4.47 1.17 11.23
CA ILE A 152 -3.62 1.90 10.30
C ILE A 152 -2.23 2.00 10.91
N SER A 153 -1.24 1.57 10.16
CA SER A 153 0.18 1.60 10.52
C SER A 153 1.00 2.37 9.50
N ILE A 154 2.20 2.77 9.90
CA ILE A 154 3.16 3.52 9.08
C ILE A 154 4.47 2.77 8.99
N ALA A 155 5.10 2.84 7.82
CA ALA A 155 6.52 2.56 7.64
C ALA A 155 7.19 3.71 6.87
N THR A 156 8.48 3.93 7.12
CA THR A 156 9.26 4.99 6.47
C THR A 156 10.41 4.42 5.67
N SER A 157 10.85 5.15 4.64
CA SER A 157 11.96 4.73 3.78
C SER A 157 12.70 5.94 3.20
N LYS A 158 14.03 5.80 3.03
CA LYS A 158 14.84 6.74 2.28
C LYS A 158 14.97 6.43 0.79
N ASP A 159 14.64 5.21 0.36
CA ASP A 159 14.97 4.69 -0.96
C ASP A 159 13.87 3.86 -1.64
N MET A 160 12.66 3.84 -1.10
CA MET A 160 11.50 3.05 -1.54
C MET A 160 11.67 1.53 -1.41
N LYS A 161 12.87 1.03 -1.18
CA LYS A 161 13.19 -0.40 -1.18
C LYS A 161 13.30 -1.00 0.22
N LYS A 162 13.93 -0.26 1.14
CA LYS A 162 14.07 -0.66 2.55
C LYS A 162 13.12 0.16 3.40
N TRP A 163 12.28 -0.53 4.14
CA TRP A 163 11.24 0.07 4.96
C TRP A 163 11.46 -0.25 6.44
N THR A 164 11.23 0.73 7.28
CA THR A 164 11.29 0.60 8.73
C THR A 164 9.92 0.91 9.30
N ARG A 165 9.34 -0.01 10.05
CA ARG A 165 8.09 0.22 10.76
C ARG A 165 8.24 1.36 11.77
N TYR A 166 7.26 2.23 11.83
CA TYR A 166 7.27 3.30 12.82
C TYR A 166 7.11 2.71 14.23
N PRO A 167 7.99 3.05 15.20
CA PRO A 167 7.96 2.44 16.53
C PRO A 167 6.66 2.68 17.30
N GLY A 168 5.94 3.77 16.99
CA GLY A 168 4.66 4.11 17.59
C GLY A 168 3.43 3.49 16.89
N ASN A 169 3.61 2.48 16.04
CA ASN A 169 2.49 1.77 15.43
C ASN A 169 1.65 1.01 16.47
N PRO A 170 0.33 0.86 16.23
CA PRO A 170 -0.43 1.46 15.14
C PRO A 170 -0.66 2.96 15.37
N VAL A 171 -0.62 3.77 14.29
CA VAL A 171 -0.85 5.22 14.40
C VAL A 171 -2.34 5.56 14.51
N PHE A 172 -3.19 4.63 14.09
CA PHE A 172 -4.63 4.76 14.27
C PHE A 172 -5.28 3.39 14.43
N GLY A 173 -6.18 3.29 15.39
CA GLY A 173 -6.97 2.10 15.67
C GLY A 173 -8.23 2.46 16.43
N HIS A 174 -9.05 1.49 16.74
CA HIS A 174 -10.20 1.65 17.63
C HIS A 174 -9.88 1.09 19.01
N GLU A 175 -10.39 1.73 20.06
CA GLU A 175 -10.21 1.27 21.47
C GLU A 175 -10.87 -0.11 21.68
N ILE A 176 -12.01 -0.35 21.01
CA ILE A 176 -12.70 -1.63 21.08
C ILE A 176 -11.96 -2.65 20.23
N GLN A 177 -11.57 -3.75 20.84
CA GLN A 177 -10.96 -4.89 20.16
C GLN A 177 -11.94 -5.50 19.16
N GLY A 178 -11.42 -5.93 18.00
CA GLY A 178 -12.24 -6.54 16.95
C GLY A 178 -12.81 -5.55 15.92
N MET A 179 -12.65 -4.24 16.15
CA MET A 179 -13.06 -3.23 15.17
C MET A 179 -12.10 -3.14 14.00
N ILE A 180 -12.63 -2.75 12.84
CA ILE A 180 -11.88 -2.56 11.61
C ILE A 180 -11.72 -1.06 11.36
N THR A 181 -10.47 -0.61 11.27
CA THR A 181 -10.10 0.75 10.88
C THR A 181 -9.05 0.65 9.79
N GLY A 182 -9.33 1.25 8.63
CA GLY A 182 -8.42 1.10 7.49
C GLY A 182 -8.64 2.13 6.39
N ASP A 183 -8.04 1.85 5.23
CA ASP A 183 -8.17 2.61 3.97
C ASP A 183 -7.76 4.09 4.11
N ALA A 184 -6.62 4.33 4.76
CA ALA A 184 -6.11 5.67 5.01
C ALA A 184 -5.79 6.40 3.70
N GLN A 185 -6.42 7.55 3.49
CA GLN A 185 -6.12 8.50 2.42
C GLN A 185 -5.66 9.81 3.07
N ILE A 186 -4.44 10.24 2.74
CA ILE A 186 -3.83 11.42 3.36
C ILE A 186 -3.87 12.58 2.37
N GLN A 187 -4.31 13.73 2.87
CA GLN A 187 -4.26 15.02 2.17
C GLN A 187 -3.51 16.04 3.03
N GLN A 188 -2.74 16.89 2.38
CA GLN A 188 -2.11 18.04 3.03
C GLN A 188 -2.91 19.30 2.70
N ILE A 189 -3.44 19.94 3.75
CA ILE A 189 -4.20 21.19 3.66
C ILE A 189 -3.42 22.26 4.44
N GLY A 190 -2.70 23.12 3.72
CA GLY A 190 -1.76 24.04 4.37
C GLY A 190 -0.69 23.28 5.16
N ASP A 191 -0.60 23.52 6.45
CA ASP A 191 0.34 22.85 7.34
C ASP A 191 -0.23 21.62 8.06
N LEU A 192 -1.50 21.28 7.81
CA LEU A 192 -2.15 20.12 8.40
C LEU A 192 -2.09 18.92 7.47
N TYR A 193 -1.88 17.73 8.05
CA TYR A 193 -2.15 16.45 7.41
C TYR A 193 -3.53 15.96 7.85
N VAL A 194 -4.39 15.67 6.89
CA VAL A 194 -5.77 15.20 7.12
C VAL A 194 -5.89 13.78 6.62
N MET A 195 -6.41 12.88 7.45
CA MET A 195 -6.65 11.49 7.10
C MET A 195 -8.15 11.24 6.92
N PHE A 196 -8.53 10.78 5.72
CA PHE A 196 -9.82 10.14 5.48
C PHE A 196 -9.64 8.64 5.65
N ARG A 197 -10.51 8.01 6.39
CA ARG A 197 -10.43 6.59 6.72
C ARG A 197 -11.79 5.93 6.84
N THR A 198 -11.84 4.62 6.70
CA THR A 198 -13.05 3.82 6.99
C THR A 198 -13.03 3.30 8.43
N LEU A 199 -14.22 3.14 8.99
CA LEU A 199 -14.46 2.47 10.27
C LEU A 199 -15.65 1.53 10.09
N ARG A 200 -15.48 0.26 10.47
CA ARG A 200 -16.54 -0.72 10.54
C ARG A 200 -16.72 -1.15 12.00
N THR A 201 -17.90 -0.89 12.51
CA THR A 201 -18.40 -1.33 13.82
C THR A 201 -19.07 -2.69 13.73
#